data_d483dafe3338391f741bbec12294de73
#
_entry.id   d483dafe3338391f741bbec12294de73
#
_cell.length_a   1.000
_cell.length_b   1.000
_cell.length_c   1.000
_cell.angle_alpha   90.00
_cell.angle_beta   90.00
_cell.angle_gamma   90.00
#
_symmetry.space_group_name_H-M   'P 1'
#
loop_
_entity.id
_entity.type
_entity.pdbx_description
1 polymer ?
#
loop_
_entity_poly.entity_id
_entity_poly.type
_entity_poly.pdbx_seq_one_letter_code
_entity_poly.pdbx_strand_id
1 'polypeptide(L)'
;KVRSESDEEGVEMWRLPVAPNAVVYAHVEEGRRGRIDFLQTFSAACQTQDGVRPAMRLTQVAQKWGRLRNITMSEIEIRQFAQFAKQPARIDLRVDGGDFGTQEADMELPLNTSKAAPGAKVLSIQIAR
;
A
#
# COMPACT_ATOMS: atom_id res chain seq x y z
N LYS A 1 -20.30 7.41 -9.22
CA LYS A 1 -20.72 6.12 -9.78
C LYS A 1 -19.74 5.03 -9.42
N VAL A 2 -20.27 3.87 -9.15
CA VAL A 2 -19.50 2.69 -8.77
C VAL A 2 -19.35 1.79 -9.98
N ARG A 3 -18.12 1.37 -10.28
CA ARG A 3 -17.85 0.43 -11.36
C ARG A 3 -16.94 -0.67 -10.85
N SER A 4 -17.14 -1.87 -11.40
CA SER A 4 -16.23 -2.98 -11.16
C SER A 4 -15.01 -2.83 -12.08
N GLU A 5 -13.82 -3.01 -11.51
CA GLU A 5 -12.57 -3.02 -12.25
C GLU A 5 -11.69 -4.13 -11.72
N SER A 6 -10.74 -4.56 -12.54
CA SER A 6 -9.72 -5.50 -12.10
C SER A 6 -8.43 -4.71 -11.83
N ASP A 7 -7.71 -5.12 -10.81
CA ASP A 7 -6.38 -4.59 -10.58
C ASP A 7 -5.36 -5.29 -11.48
N GLU A 8 -4.08 -4.95 -11.32
CA GLU A 8 -3.00 -5.52 -12.12
C GLU A 8 -2.81 -7.03 -11.93
N GLU A 9 -3.39 -7.60 -10.88
CA GLU A 9 -3.37 -9.04 -10.61
C GLU A 9 -4.63 -9.74 -11.12
N GLY A 10 -5.56 -8.99 -11.71
CA GLY A 10 -6.82 -9.53 -12.17
C GLY A 10 -7.88 -9.67 -11.08
N VAL A 11 -7.60 -9.16 -9.88
CA VAL A 11 -8.59 -9.17 -8.79
C VAL A 11 -9.63 -8.10 -9.05
N GLU A 12 -10.89 -8.48 -9.04
CA GLU A 12 -11.98 -7.57 -9.30
C GLU A 12 -12.27 -6.66 -8.12
N MET A 13 -12.36 -5.35 -8.39
CA MET A 13 -12.63 -4.35 -7.38
C MET A 13 -13.66 -3.34 -7.87
N TRP A 14 -14.37 -2.73 -6.92
CA TRP A 14 -15.27 -1.63 -7.21
C TRP A 14 -14.52 -0.32 -7.18
N ARG A 15 -14.60 0.43 -8.26
CA ARG A 15 -13.97 1.74 -8.36
C ARG A 15 -14.95 2.82 -7.86
N LEU A 16 -14.53 3.54 -6.83
CA LEU A 16 -15.34 4.57 -6.18
C LEU A 16 -14.71 5.96 -6.40
N PRO A 17 -15.18 6.73 -7.37
CA PRO A 17 -14.69 8.10 -7.52
C PRO A 17 -15.32 8.97 -6.43
N VAL A 18 -14.55 9.29 -5.40
CA VAL A 18 -15.02 10.04 -4.23
C VAL A 18 -14.84 11.55 -4.38
N ALA A 19 -13.99 11.97 -5.33
CA ALA A 19 -13.76 13.37 -5.69
C ALA A 19 -13.17 13.39 -7.10
N PRO A 20 -13.08 14.56 -7.77
CA PRO A 20 -12.59 14.62 -9.15
C PRO A 20 -11.24 13.98 -9.40
N ASN A 21 -10.33 14.02 -8.42
CA ASN A 21 -9.00 13.44 -8.53
C ASN A 21 -8.71 12.43 -7.41
N ALA A 22 -9.76 11.86 -6.83
CA ALA A 22 -9.63 10.93 -5.72
C ALA A 22 -10.47 9.69 -5.99
N VAL A 23 -9.80 8.55 -6.14
CA VAL A 23 -10.44 7.26 -6.39
C VAL A 23 -10.07 6.30 -5.29
N VAL A 24 -11.07 5.61 -4.76
CA VAL A 24 -10.90 4.53 -3.79
C VAL A 24 -11.40 3.25 -4.44
N TYR A 25 -10.66 2.18 -4.28
CA TYR A 25 -11.07 0.85 -4.73
C TYR A 25 -11.56 0.04 -3.53
N ALA A 26 -12.70 -0.61 -3.70
CA ALA A 26 -13.26 -1.48 -2.66
C ALA A 26 -13.20 -2.92 -3.15
N HIS A 27 -12.53 -3.78 -2.39
CA HIS A 27 -12.51 -5.21 -2.64
C HIS A 27 -13.66 -5.85 -1.88
N VAL A 28 -14.50 -6.57 -2.60
CA VAL A 28 -15.67 -7.26 -2.03
C VAL A 28 -15.35 -8.73 -1.89
N GLU A 29 -15.60 -9.27 -0.72
CA GLU A 29 -15.36 -10.68 -0.44
C GLU A 29 -16.25 -11.57 -1.32
N GLU A 30 -15.64 -12.53 -1.98
CA GLU A 30 -16.37 -13.46 -2.83
C GLU A 30 -17.39 -14.26 -2.00
N GLY A 31 -18.61 -14.35 -2.51
CA GLY A 31 -19.67 -15.07 -1.83
C GLY A 31 -20.38 -14.30 -0.72
N ARG A 32 -19.94 -13.08 -0.41
CA ARG A 32 -20.56 -12.24 0.62
C ARG A 32 -20.94 -10.89 0.06
N ARG A 33 -22.11 -10.79 -0.51
CA ARG A 33 -22.63 -9.56 -1.12
C ARG A 33 -22.62 -8.39 -0.14
N GLY A 34 -22.09 -7.25 -0.61
CA GLY A 34 -22.10 -6.01 0.16
C GLY A 34 -21.06 -5.94 1.27
N ARG A 35 -20.22 -6.95 1.40
CA ARG A 35 -19.20 -6.97 2.45
C ARG A 35 -17.84 -6.60 1.86
N ILE A 36 -17.31 -5.48 2.31
CA ILE A 36 -16.01 -4.99 1.87
C ILE A 36 -14.92 -5.58 2.75
N ASP A 37 -13.93 -6.25 2.13
CA ASP A 37 -12.75 -6.76 2.83
C ASP A 37 -11.76 -5.66 3.14
N PHE A 38 -11.46 -4.85 2.14
CA PHE A 38 -10.52 -3.74 2.29
C PHE A 38 -10.80 -2.64 1.28
N LEU A 39 -10.31 -1.46 1.60
CA LEU A 39 -10.29 -0.30 0.71
C LEU A 39 -8.85 -0.02 0.33
N GLN A 40 -8.64 0.45 -0.90
CA GLN A 40 -7.31 0.77 -1.39
C GLN A 40 -7.35 2.06 -2.20
N THR A 41 -6.34 2.90 -2.07
CA THR A 41 -6.22 4.10 -2.89
C THR A 41 -4.78 4.34 -3.31
N PHE A 42 -4.63 4.79 -4.55
CA PHE A 42 -3.37 5.28 -5.10
C PHE A 42 -3.39 6.80 -5.24
N SER A 43 -4.50 7.44 -4.87
CA SER A 43 -4.71 8.88 -5.07
C SER A 43 -4.07 9.70 -3.98
N ALA A 44 -3.15 10.60 -4.34
CA ALA A 44 -2.50 11.48 -3.38
C ALA A 44 -3.47 12.44 -2.68
N ALA A 45 -4.68 12.59 -3.23
CA ALA A 45 -5.74 13.40 -2.61
C ALA A 45 -6.43 12.67 -1.45
N CYS A 46 -6.21 11.37 -1.29
CA CYS A 46 -6.76 10.60 -0.18
C CYS A 46 -5.69 10.42 0.89
N GLN A 47 -6.08 10.50 2.15
CA GLN A 47 -5.11 10.36 3.24
C GLN A 47 -5.75 9.67 4.44
N THR A 48 -4.89 9.11 5.30
CA THR A 48 -5.33 8.60 6.59
C THR A 48 -5.72 9.76 7.50
N GLN A 49 -6.35 9.45 8.63
CA GLN A 49 -6.76 10.46 9.59
C GLN A 49 -5.60 11.35 10.06
N ASP A 50 -4.41 10.78 10.17
CA ASP A 50 -3.21 11.50 10.60
C ASP A 50 -2.35 12.02 9.45
N GLY A 51 -2.86 11.95 8.22
CA GLY A 51 -2.25 12.64 7.08
C GLY A 51 -1.27 11.84 6.23
N VAL A 52 -1.22 10.53 6.38
CA VAL A 52 -0.39 9.68 5.49
C VAL A 52 -1.17 9.46 4.19
N ARG A 53 -0.49 9.68 3.06
CA ARG A 53 -1.11 9.60 1.74
C ARG A 53 -0.16 9.00 0.71
N PRO A 54 -0.70 8.50 -0.42
CA PRO A 54 0.14 8.11 -1.55
C PRO A 54 1.01 9.27 -2.04
N ALA A 55 2.15 8.96 -2.59
CA ALA A 55 3.20 9.87 -3.03
C ALA A 55 4.02 10.51 -1.88
N MET A 56 3.63 10.30 -0.64
CA MET A 56 4.39 10.77 0.52
C MET A 56 5.70 9.99 0.64
N ARG A 57 6.79 10.68 0.98
CA ARG A 57 8.08 10.04 1.20
C ARG A 57 8.05 9.24 2.50
N LEU A 58 8.78 8.12 2.55
CA LEU A 58 8.83 7.31 3.76
C LEU A 58 9.42 8.07 4.96
N THR A 59 10.32 9.02 4.71
CA THR A 59 10.85 9.88 5.78
C THR A 59 9.77 10.75 6.41
N GLN A 60 8.78 11.17 5.63
CA GLN A 60 7.65 11.95 6.14
C GLN A 60 6.67 11.06 6.90
N VAL A 61 6.46 9.83 6.44
CA VAL A 61 5.63 8.86 7.16
C VAL A 61 6.24 8.57 8.53
N ALA A 62 7.57 8.45 8.59
CA ALA A 62 8.27 8.19 9.84
C ALA A 62 8.06 9.30 10.88
N GLN A 63 7.86 10.54 10.44
CA GLN A 63 7.56 11.63 11.35
C GLN A 63 6.20 11.46 12.04
N LYS A 64 5.30 10.69 11.43
CA LYS A 64 3.95 10.46 11.96
C LYS A 64 3.85 9.11 12.67
N TRP A 65 4.45 8.07 12.11
CA TRP A 65 4.29 6.69 12.58
C TRP A 65 5.56 6.09 13.19
N GLY A 66 6.56 6.93 13.48
CA GLY A 66 7.81 6.46 14.04
C GLY A 66 8.72 5.84 12.97
N ARG A 67 9.84 5.29 13.40
CA ARG A 67 10.86 4.80 12.48
C ARG A 67 10.35 3.67 11.60
N LEU A 68 10.89 3.60 10.40
CA LEU A 68 10.68 2.46 9.51
C LEU A 68 11.31 1.22 10.15
N ARG A 69 10.50 0.19 10.35
CA ARG A 69 10.97 -1.07 10.94
C ARG A 69 11.36 -2.08 9.89
N ASN A 70 10.57 -2.17 8.84
CA ASN A 70 10.78 -3.19 7.82
C ASN A 70 10.07 -2.84 6.53
N ILE A 71 10.66 -3.27 5.41
CA ILE A 71 10.00 -3.34 4.12
C ILE A 71 10.11 -4.77 3.66
N THR A 72 8.99 -5.39 3.36
CA THR A 72 8.93 -6.76 2.84
C THR A 72 8.66 -6.71 1.35
N MET A 73 9.48 -7.41 0.56
CA MET A 73 9.19 -7.65 -0.86
C MET A 73 8.52 -9.01 -0.96
N SER A 74 7.24 -9.01 -1.39
CA SER A 74 6.44 -10.22 -1.43
C SER A 74 6.73 -11.08 -2.64
N GLU A 75 6.34 -12.35 -2.57
CA GLU A 75 6.45 -13.27 -3.69
C GLU A 75 5.47 -12.92 -4.82
N ILE A 76 4.34 -12.33 -4.48
CA ILE A 76 3.29 -11.99 -5.44
C ILE A 76 3.65 -10.66 -6.09
N GLU A 77 3.98 -10.69 -7.38
CA GLU A 77 4.32 -9.52 -8.20
C GLU A 77 5.41 -8.62 -7.62
N ILE A 78 6.23 -9.16 -6.72
CA ILE A 78 7.38 -8.46 -6.13
C ILE A 78 6.98 -7.11 -5.53
N ARG A 79 5.83 -7.08 -4.86
CA ARG A 79 5.33 -5.87 -4.22
C ARG A 79 6.02 -5.63 -2.88
N GLN A 80 6.28 -4.36 -2.60
CA GLN A 80 6.93 -3.95 -1.35
C GLN A 80 5.91 -3.35 -0.39
N PHE A 81 5.97 -3.78 0.87
CA PHE A 81 5.09 -3.29 1.93
C PHE A 81 5.93 -2.83 3.11
N ALA A 82 5.67 -1.61 3.59
CA ALA A 82 6.41 -1.01 4.69
C ALA A 82 5.68 -1.17 6.03
N GLN A 83 6.47 -1.34 7.07
CA GLN A 83 6.00 -1.39 8.45
C GLN A 83 6.73 -0.34 9.28
N PHE A 84 5.99 0.53 9.94
CA PHE A 84 6.51 1.59 10.80
C PHE A 84 6.22 1.27 12.27
N ALA A 85 7.03 1.82 13.18
CA ALA A 85 6.97 1.48 14.60
C ALA A 85 5.60 1.73 15.23
N LYS A 86 4.91 2.79 14.81
CA LYS A 86 3.59 3.17 15.34
C LYS A 86 2.51 3.13 14.27
N GLN A 87 2.66 2.27 13.30
CA GLN A 87 1.68 2.14 12.23
C GLN A 87 0.34 1.67 12.79
N PRO A 88 -0.76 2.36 12.45
CA PRO A 88 -2.09 1.93 12.90
C PRO A 88 -2.41 0.52 12.41
N ALA A 89 -3.13 -0.23 13.24
CA ALA A 89 -3.58 -1.56 12.86
C ALA A 89 -4.51 -1.48 11.65
N ARG A 90 -4.49 -2.51 10.82
CA ARG A 90 -5.33 -2.65 9.62
C ARG A 90 -4.98 -1.70 8.48
N ILE A 91 -3.88 -0.96 8.58
CA ILE A 91 -3.40 -0.12 7.49
C ILE A 91 -2.13 -0.73 6.95
N ASP A 92 -2.12 -1.02 5.65
CA ASP A 92 -0.95 -1.48 4.94
C ASP A 92 -0.51 -0.43 3.94
N LEU A 93 0.81 -0.21 3.85
CA LEU A 93 1.39 0.70 2.89
C LEU A 93 2.18 -0.07 1.84
N ARG A 94 1.75 0.02 0.59
CA ARG A 94 2.57 -0.43 -0.52
C ARG A 94 3.52 0.70 -0.86
N VAL A 95 4.80 0.38 -0.99
CA VAL A 95 5.86 1.37 -1.18
C VAL A 95 6.77 0.98 -2.33
N ASP A 96 7.63 1.92 -2.74
CA ASP A 96 8.77 1.62 -3.59
C ASP A 96 10.05 2.03 -2.86
N GLY A 97 11.19 1.61 -3.41
CA GLY A 97 12.49 2.09 -2.94
C GLY A 97 13.05 1.38 -1.71
N GLY A 98 12.60 0.19 -1.39
CA GLY A 98 13.29 -0.63 -0.39
C GLY A 98 14.70 -0.97 -0.86
N ASP A 99 15.69 -0.83 0.03
CA ASP A 99 17.08 -1.18 -0.27
C ASP A 99 17.38 -2.58 0.29
N PHE A 100 17.27 -3.57 -0.56
CA PHE A 100 17.45 -4.98 -0.17
C PHE A 100 18.91 -5.45 -0.36
N GLY A 101 19.76 -4.63 -0.92
CA GLY A 101 21.18 -4.95 -1.06
C GLY A 101 21.50 -6.07 -2.03
N THR A 102 20.53 -6.61 -2.74
CA THR A 102 20.75 -7.69 -3.71
C THR A 102 20.03 -7.41 -5.02
N GLN A 103 20.69 -7.80 -6.12
CA GLN A 103 20.16 -7.71 -7.47
C GLN A 103 20.23 -9.07 -8.16
N GLU A 104 20.56 -10.10 -7.43
CA GLU A 104 20.81 -11.41 -8.00
C GLU A 104 19.54 -12.08 -8.51
N ALA A 105 19.67 -12.82 -9.60
CA ALA A 105 18.55 -13.51 -10.22
C ALA A 105 18.01 -14.66 -9.36
N ASP A 106 18.79 -15.14 -8.43
CA ASP A 106 18.45 -16.27 -7.56
C ASP A 106 18.00 -15.84 -6.16
N MET A 107 17.59 -14.58 -6.00
CA MET A 107 17.11 -14.12 -4.70
C MET A 107 15.86 -14.89 -4.28
N GLU A 108 15.81 -15.23 -3.01
CA GLU A 108 14.67 -15.92 -2.42
C GLU A 108 13.69 -14.91 -1.83
N LEU A 109 12.44 -15.04 -2.19
CA LEU A 109 11.36 -14.21 -1.66
C LEU A 109 10.62 -14.95 -0.54
N PRO A 110 10.07 -14.25 0.46
CA PRO A 110 10.10 -12.80 0.59
C PRO A 110 11.44 -12.27 1.08
N LEU A 111 11.79 -11.07 0.66
CA LEU A 111 12.94 -10.34 1.16
C LEU A 111 12.49 -9.29 2.18
N ASN A 112 13.36 -8.97 3.12
CA ASN A 112 13.10 -7.97 4.15
C ASN A 112 14.27 -7.03 4.29
N THR A 113 13.98 -5.75 4.53
CA THR A 113 15.00 -4.75 4.81
C THR A 113 14.45 -3.68 5.74
N SER A 114 15.34 -3.08 6.53
CA SER A 114 15.00 -1.91 7.35
C SER A 114 15.47 -0.61 6.70
N LYS A 115 16.00 -0.69 5.48
CA LYS A 115 16.59 0.44 4.77
C LYS A 115 15.77 0.79 3.54
N ALA A 116 15.64 2.09 3.30
CA ALA A 116 14.98 2.61 2.11
C ALA A 116 15.93 3.52 1.34
N ALA A 117 15.82 3.51 0.02
CA ALA A 117 16.55 4.43 -0.83
C ALA A 117 16.09 5.87 -0.58
N PRO A 118 16.97 6.86 -0.82
CA PRO A 118 16.52 8.27 -0.79
C PRO A 118 15.39 8.47 -1.79
N GLY A 119 14.33 9.14 -1.38
CA GLY A 119 13.18 9.38 -2.24
C GLY A 119 12.16 8.24 -2.28
N ALA A 120 12.37 7.15 -1.54
CA ALA A 120 11.36 6.10 -1.41
C ALA A 120 10.04 6.68 -0.92
N LYS A 121 8.94 6.19 -1.49
CA LYS A 121 7.62 6.78 -1.22
C LYS A 121 6.51 5.75 -1.19
N VAL A 122 5.38 6.19 -0.63
CA VAL A 122 4.15 5.41 -0.59
C VAL A 122 3.53 5.37 -1.98
N LEU A 123 3.19 4.17 -2.44
CA LEU A 123 2.45 3.98 -3.70
C LEU A 123 0.95 3.91 -3.45
N SER A 124 0.54 3.14 -2.47
CA SER A 124 -0.88 3.01 -2.14
C SER A 124 -1.08 2.76 -0.66
N ILE A 125 -2.29 3.07 -0.20
CA ILE A 125 -2.75 2.80 1.15
C ILE A 125 -3.87 1.78 1.04
N GLN A 126 -3.79 0.74 1.87
CA GLN A 126 -4.81 -0.28 1.96
C GLN A 126 -5.30 -0.34 3.40
N ILE A 127 -6.61 -0.26 3.57
CA ILE A 127 -7.25 -0.33 4.89
C ILE A 127 -8.09 -1.60 4.94
N ALA A 128 -7.69 -2.53 5.81
CA ALA A 128 -8.44 -3.75 6.04
C ALA A 128 -9.60 -3.49 6.99
N ARG A 129 -10.59 -4.32 6.87
CA ARG A 129 -11.76 -4.27 7.72
C ARG A 129 -11.49 -4.72 9.15
#